data_7a199e56ed815414dbf28b733e51d569
#
_entry.id   7a199e56ed815414dbf28b733e51d569
#
_cell.length_a   1.000
_cell.length_b   1.000
_cell.length_c   1.000
_cell.angle_alpha   90.00
_cell.angle_beta   90.00
_cell.angle_gamma   90.00
#
_symmetry.space_group_name_H-M   'P 1'
#
loop_
_entity.id
_entity.type
_entity.pdbx_description
1 polymer ?
#
loop_
_entity_poly.entity_id
_entity_poly.type
_entity_poly.pdbx_seq_one_letter_code
_entity_poly.pdbx_strand_id
1 'polypeptide(L)'
;TIHDYQHPEWGDTITLTMQPRPDFKFYVRDAKTDQLLAAEVTFINANNETAVATAKTDSITGYAKLRLPINTPRRIRIEAQDHLTITQTVGDIGGEEIYRLEPIEKKRVIILHNLFFATNETTILPESEPAMQNLYELLTENPEIRIRITGHTDNVGSDRANQKLSEGRANSVRDN
;
A
#
# COMPACT_ATOMS: atom_id res chain seq x y z
N THR A 1 17.18 -30.28 11.11
CA THR A 1 17.67 -30.99 12.31
C THR A 1 16.47 -31.73 12.87
N ILE A 2 16.58 -33.04 12.94
CA ILE A 2 15.58 -33.92 13.56
C ILE A 2 15.98 -33.99 15.04
N HIS A 3 15.07 -33.64 15.91
CA HIS A 3 15.22 -33.81 17.35
C HIS A 3 14.26 -34.93 17.78
N ASP A 4 14.76 -36.05 18.15
CA ASP A 4 14.01 -37.11 18.78
C ASP A 4 13.95 -36.84 20.29
N TYR A 5 12.74 -36.62 20.80
CA TYR A 5 12.51 -36.51 22.24
C TYR A 5 11.78 -37.75 22.72
N GLN A 6 12.40 -38.52 23.59
CA GLN A 6 11.79 -39.64 24.27
C GLN A 6 11.31 -39.21 25.67
N HIS A 7 10.03 -39.29 25.92
CA HIS A 7 9.49 -39.11 27.25
C HIS A 7 9.53 -40.47 27.98
N PRO A 8 10.24 -40.58 29.11
CA PRO A 8 10.50 -41.86 29.77
C PRO A 8 9.25 -42.64 30.21
N GLU A 9 8.12 -41.95 30.38
CA GLU A 9 6.89 -42.53 30.90
C GLU A 9 5.88 -42.96 29.84
N TRP A 10 6.03 -42.52 28.57
CA TRP A 10 4.99 -42.75 27.55
C TRP A 10 5.35 -43.75 26.47
N GLY A 11 6.58 -44.27 26.47
CA GLY A 11 7.00 -45.32 25.53
C GLY A 11 6.91 -44.99 24.06
N ASP A 12 6.37 -43.81 23.68
CA ASP A 12 6.17 -43.37 22.31
C ASP A 12 7.25 -42.35 21.91
N THR A 13 7.79 -42.53 20.71
CA THR A 13 8.72 -41.56 20.10
C THR A 13 7.93 -40.52 19.31
N ILE A 14 7.98 -39.27 19.73
CA ILE A 14 7.43 -38.15 18.96
C ILE A 14 8.52 -37.62 18.03
N THR A 15 8.39 -37.87 16.74
CA THR A 15 9.28 -37.31 15.72
C THR A 15 8.76 -35.93 15.28
N LEU A 16 9.48 -34.88 15.69
CA LEU A 16 9.19 -33.51 15.22
C LEU A 16 10.00 -33.22 13.97
N THR A 17 9.34 -33.27 12.82
CA THR A 17 9.94 -32.86 11.55
C THR A 17 9.76 -31.37 11.36
N MET A 18 10.83 -30.59 11.54
CA MET A 18 10.81 -29.17 11.21
C MET A 18 10.92 -29.02 9.69
N GLN A 19 9.85 -28.61 9.05
CA GLN A 19 9.89 -28.22 7.65
C GLN A 19 10.71 -26.93 7.52
N PRO A 20 11.67 -26.86 6.58
CA PRO A 20 12.36 -25.61 6.31
C PRO A 20 11.35 -24.57 5.86
N ARG A 21 11.39 -23.39 6.44
CA ARG A 21 10.55 -22.27 6.02
C ARG A 21 10.90 -21.91 4.59
N PRO A 22 9.93 -21.83 3.68
CA PRO A 22 10.21 -21.40 2.32
C PRO A 22 10.75 -19.97 2.33
N ASP A 23 11.74 -19.72 1.49
CA ASP A 23 12.20 -18.36 1.25
C ASP A 23 11.14 -17.64 0.41
N PHE A 24 10.74 -16.47 0.84
CA PHE A 24 9.93 -15.56 0.05
C PHE A 24 10.84 -14.73 -0.84
N LYS A 25 10.63 -14.80 -2.13
CA LYS A 25 11.39 -14.08 -3.16
C LYS A 25 10.47 -13.10 -3.85
N PHE A 26 10.88 -11.86 -3.94
CA PHE A 26 10.08 -10.81 -4.55
C PHE A 26 10.93 -9.86 -5.38
N TYR A 27 10.31 -9.31 -6.43
CA TYR A 27 10.88 -8.33 -7.33
C TYR A 27 10.11 -7.03 -7.23
N VAL A 28 10.81 -5.91 -7.36
CA VAL A 28 10.19 -4.58 -7.45
C VAL A 28 10.53 -3.97 -8.80
N ARG A 29 9.51 -3.49 -9.51
CA ARG A 29 9.62 -2.93 -10.85
C ARG A 29 8.89 -1.60 -10.97
N ASP A 30 9.36 -0.75 -11.84
CA ASP A 30 8.63 0.43 -12.30
C ASP A 30 7.40 0.00 -13.12
N ALA A 31 6.23 0.55 -12.81
CA ALA A 31 4.97 0.15 -13.43
C ALA A 31 4.87 0.53 -14.92
N LYS A 32 5.62 1.55 -15.37
CA LYS A 32 5.57 2.03 -16.75
C LYS A 32 6.65 1.44 -17.64
N THR A 33 7.86 1.34 -17.10
CA THR A 33 9.04 0.92 -17.88
C THR A 33 9.38 -0.55 -17.68
N ASP A 34 8.78 -1.20 -16.68
CA ASP A 34 9.08 -2.55 -16.21
C ASP A 34 10.54 -2.75 -15.77
N GLN A 35 11.28 -1.66 -15.57
CA GLN A 35 12.66 -1.70 -15.07
C GLN A 35 12.71 -2.14 -13.61
N LEU A 36 13.79 -2.84 -13.26
CA LEU A 36 14.03 -3.26 -11.87
C LEU A 36 14.37 -2.04 -11.00
N LEU A 37 13.83 -2.02 -9.78
CA LEU A 37 14.01 -0.93 -8.84
C LEU A 37 14.81 -1.37 -7.61
N ALA A 38 15.67 -0.47 -7.15
CA ALA A 38 16.19 -0.50 -5.78
C ALA A 38 15.08 0.00 -4.86
N ALA A 39 14.59 -0.86 -4.00
CA ALA A 39 13.49 -0.56 -3.10
C ALA A 39 13.74 -1.10 -1.69
N GLU A 40 13.20 -0.45 -0.69
CA GLU A 40 13.10 -0.95 0.66
C GLU A 40 11.74 -1.61 0.85
N VAL A 41 11.75 -2.83 1.37
CA VAL A 41 10.55 -3.65 1.55
C VAL A 41 10.45 -4.03 3.01
N THR A 42 9.41 -3.52 3.68
CA THR A 42 9.14 -3.77 5.09
C THR A 42 7.91 -4.65 5.25
N PHE A 43 8.07 -5.76 5.94
CA PHE A 43 6.95 -6.61 6.38
C PHE A 43 6.48 -6.16 7.75
N ILE A 44 5.20 -5.91 7.87
CA ILE A 44 4.53 -5.36 9.04
C ILE A 44 3.53 -6.41 9.55
N ASN A 45 3.53 -6.66 10.86
CA ASN A 45 2.49 -7.48 11.48
C ASN A 45 1.17 -6.72 11.48
N ALA A 46 0.16 -7.25 10.78
CA ALA A 46 -1.13 -6.58 10.62
C ALA A 46 -1.95 -6.42 11.92
N ASN A 47 -1.58 -7.13 13.00
CA ASN A 47 -2.30 -7.04 14.28
C ASN A 47 -1.81 -5.90 15.17
N ASN A 48 -0.53 -5.55 15.10
CA ASN A 48 0.09 -4.58 16.01
C ASN A 48 0.96 -3.53 15.31
N GLU A 49 0.92 -3.48 13.98
CA GLU A 49 1.63 -2.53 13.11
C GLU A 49 3.17 -2.48 13.34
N THR A 50 3.76 -3.54 13.90
CA THR A 50 5.20 -3.60 14.11
C THR A 50 5.92 -4.20 12.89
N ALA A 51 7.09 -3.64 12.56
CA ALA A 51 7.95 -4.23 11.53
C ALA A 51 8.45 -5.61 11.96
N VAL A 52 8.23 -6.61 11.13
CA VAL A 52 8.65 -8.01 11.35
C VAL A 52 10.01 -8.27 10.71
N ALA A 53 10.21 -7.69 9.52
CA ALA A 53 11.42 -7.84 8.75
C ALA A 53 11.52 -6.76 7.68
N THR A 54 12.76 -6.39 7.33
CA THR A 54 13.03 -5.46 6.23
C THR A 54 14.06 -6.09 5.29
N ALA A 55 13.89 -5.89 4.00
CA ALA A 55 14.83 -6.28 2.96
C ALA A 55 14.98 -5.18 1.92
N LYS A 56 16.08 -5.18 1.18
CA LYS A 56 16.32 -4.25 0.08
C LYS A 56 16.52 -5.01 -1.22
N THR A 57 15.88 -4.54 -2.28
CA THR A 57 16.19 -4.96 -3.64
C THR A 57 17.26 -4.04 -4.21
N ASP A 58 18.01 -4.53 -5.18
CA ASP A 58 18.94 -3.70 -5.94
C ASP A 58 18.43 -3.48 -7.37
N SER A 59 18.94 -2.44 -8.05
CA SER A 59 18.53 -2.09 -9.41
C SER A 59 19.06 -3.03 -10.50
N ILE A 60 19.93 -3.97 -10.16
CA ILE A 60 20.54 -4.92 -11.10
C ILE A 60 19.73 -6.21 -11.13
N THR A 61 19.52 -6.82 -9.98
CA THR A 61 18.77 -8.07 -9.86
C THR A 61 17.29 -7.82 -9.58
N GLY A 62 16.95 -6.68 -8.98
CA GLY A 62 15.60 -6.25 -8.64
C GLY A 62 14.88 -7.14 -7.66
N TYR A 63 15.56 -8.08 -7.03
CA TYR A 63 14.94 -8.99 -6.09
C TYR A 63 15.56 -8.96 -4.71
N ALA A 64 14.75 -9.32 -3.73
CA ALA A 64 15.21 -9.67 -2.40
C ALA A 64 14.60 -11.01 -1.98
N LYS A 65 15.22 -11.61 -0.99
CA LYS A 65 14.85 -12.90 -0.44
C LYS A 65 14.78 -12.81 1.07
N LEU A 66 13.69 -13.27 1.64
CA LEU A 66 13.47 -13.17 3.07
C LEU A 66 12.79 -14.42 3.63
N ARG A 67 13.14 -14.79 4.86
CA ARG A 67 12.43 -15.81 5.62
C ARG A 67 11.49 -15.16 6.61
N LEU A 68 10.20 -15.40 6.42
CA LEU A 68 9.16 -14.82 7.26
C LEU A 68 8.57 -15.85 8.22
N PRO A 69 8.09 -15.43 9.40
CA PRO A 69 7.34 -16.31 10.31
C PRO A 69 6.11 -16.87 9.60
N ILE A 70 5.73 -18.11 9.90
CA ILE A 70 4.49 -18.74 9.38
C ILE A 70 3.30 -18.23 10.21
N ASN A 71 2.10 -18.21 9.60
CA ASN A 71 0.81 -17.92 10.27
C ASN A 71 0.69 -16.55 10.97
N THR A 72 1.38 -15.54 10.49
CA THR A 72 1.23 -14.18 10.98
C THR A 72 0.56 -13.35 9.90
N PRO A 73 -0.62 -12.77 10.11
CA PRO A 73 -1.20 -11.80 9.18
C PRO A 73 -0.22 -10.66 8.98
N ARG A 74 0.02 -10.27 7.75
CA ARG A 74 1.05 -9.26 7.46
C ARG A 74 0.67 -8.36 6.31
N ARG A 75 1.19 -7.16 6.40
CA ARG A 75 1.19 -6.17 5.33
C ARG A 75 2.62 -6.03 4.81
N ILE A 76 2.75 -5.72 3.56
CA ILE A 76 4.02 -5.36 2.93
C ILE A 76 3.96 -3.88 2.57
N ARG A 77 4.97 -3.14 2.97
CA ARG A 77 5.19 -1.75 2.56
C ARG A 77 6.43 -1.71 1.69
N ILE A 78 6.32 -1.09 0.52
CA ILE A 78 7.41 -1.01 -0.46
C ILE A 78 7.64 0.44 -0.82
N GLU A 79 8.87 0.89 -0.65
CA GLU A 79 9.33 2.26 -0.89
C GLU A 79 10.50 2.26 -1.86
N ALA A 80 10.43 3.07 -2.90
CA ALA A 80 11.53 3.30 -3.83
C ALA A 80 11.61 4.79 -4.17
N GLN A 81 12.81 5.27 -4.48
CA GLN A 81 13.04 6.65 -4.84
C GLN A 81 12.19 7.06 -6.04
N ASP A 82 11.57 8.22 -5.98
CA ASP A 82 10.73 8.80 -7.04
C ASP A 82 9.51 7.94 -7.44
N HIS A 83 9.07 7.02 -6.56
CA HIS A 83 7.90 6.17 -6.77
C HIS A 83 6.91 6.27 -5.62
N LEU A 84 5.63 6.04 -5.91
CA LEU A 84 4.59 5.95 -4.89
C LEU A 84 4.84 4.74 -3.99
N THR A 85 4.83 4.98 -2.69
CA THR A 85 4.82 3.91 -1.69
C THR A 85 3.53 3.10 -1.81
N ILE A 86 3.64 1.79 -1.72
CA ILE A 86 2.47 0.91 -1.63
C ILE A 86 2.48 0.17 -0.31
N THR A 87 1.30 0.02 0.29
CA THR A 87 1.07 -0.83 1.46
C THR A 87 -0.11 -1.75 1.17
N GLN A 88 0.11 -3.05 1.22
CA GLN A 88 -0.94 -4.02 0.95
C GLN A 88 -0.84 -5.25 1.85
N THR A 89 -1.97 -5.92 2.06
CA THR A 89 -2.01 -7.19 2.78
C THR A 89 -1.43 -8.31 1.92
N VAL A 90 -0.60 -9.14 2.53
CA VAL A 90 0.02 -10.29 1.88
C VAL A 90 -0.57 -11.56 2.47
N GLY A 91 -1.13 -12.41 1.60
CA GLY A 91 -1.65 -13.72 1.96
C GLY A 91 -0.55 -14.77 2.23
N ASP A 92 -0.90 -16.03 2.03
CA ASP A 92 0.07 -17.13 2.14
C ASP A 92 1.20 -16.94 1.12
N ILE A 93 2.41 -16.86 1.64
CA ILE A 93 3.60 -16.54 0.86
C ILE A 93 4.23 -17.85 0.38
N GLY A 94 4.16 -18.07 -0.91
CA GLY A 94 4.86 -19.17 -1.57
C GLY A 94 5.24 -18.78 -2.99
N GLY A 95 6.53 -18.89 -3.33
CA GLY A 95 7.01 -18.62 -4.68
C GLY A 95 7.64 -17.24 -4.88
N GLU A 96 7.45 -16.68 -6.07
CA GLU A 96 8.00 -15.40 -6.49
C GLU A 96 6.86 -14.39 -6.70
N GLU A 97 7.00 -13.19 -6.15
CA GLU A 97 6.04 -12.10 -6.25
C GLU A 97 6.67 -10.92 -7.01
N ILE A 98 5.87 -10.22 -7.80
CA ILE A 98 6.32 -9.02 -8.52
C ILE A 98 5.44 -7.84 -8.11
N TYR A 99 6.07 -6.83 -7.51
CA TYR A 99 5.43 -5.57 -7.14
C TYR A 99 5.80 -4.49 -8.15
N ARG A 100 4.79 -3.73 -8.62
CA ARG A 100 4.98 -2.63 -9.55
C ARG A 100 4.65 -1.32 -8.87
N LEU A 101 5.62 -0.42 -8.83
CA LEU A 101 5.46 0.90 -8.24
C LEU A 101 5.23 1.94 -9.33
N GLU A 102 4.25 2.80 -9.11
CA GLU A 102 3.96 3.94 -9.99
C GLU A 102 4.99 5.06 -9.76
N PRO A 103 5.65 5.57 -10.81
CA PRO A 103 6.55 6.70 -10.66
C PRO A 103 5.80 7.98 -10.27
N ILE A 104 6.43 8.80 -9.42
CA ILE A 104 5.91 10.13 -9.05
C ILE A 104 6.19 11.08 -10.21
N GLU A 105 5.16 11.36 -10.99
CA GLU A 105 5.27 12.29 -12.12
C GLU A 105 4.81 13.70 -11.72
N LYS A 106 5.62 14.70 -12.04
CA LYS A 106 5.22 16.10 -11.90
C LYS A 106 4.01 16.40 -12.79
N LYS A 107 3.00 17.07 -12.23
CA LYS A 107 1.76 17.45 -12.91
C LYS A 107 0.86 16.27 -13.35
N ARG A 108 1.01 15.09 -12.77
CA ARG A 108 0.04 14.00 -12.98
C ARG A 108 -1.33 14.45 -12.48
N VAL A 109 -2.35 14.28 -13.32
CA VAL A 109 -3.74 14.51 -12.93
C VAL A 109 -4.33 13.19 -12.46
N ILE A 110 -4.87 13.19 -11.25
CA ILE A 110 -5.63 12.07 -10.70
C ILE A 110 -7.08 12.54 -10.57
N ILE A 111 -8.00 11.79 -11.14
CA ILE A 111 -9.43 12.07 -11.00
C ILE A 111 -9.93 11.25 -9.81
N LEU A 112 -10.44 11.94 -8.79
CA LEU A 112 -11.10 11.30 -7.67
C LEU A 112 -12.49 10.85 -8.09
N HIS A 113 -12.64 9.57 -8.38
CA HIS A 113 -13.94 8.97 -8.62
C HIS A 113 -14.67 8.72 -7.31
N ASN A 114 -16.02 8.68 -7.37
CA ASN A 114 -16.88 8.40 -6.22
C ASN A 114 -16.76 9.44 -5.07
N LEU A 115 -16.49 10.69 -5.42
CA LEU A 115 -16.57 11.83 -4.51
C LEU A 115 -17.86 12.59 -4.78
N PHE A 116 -18.80 12.51 -3.85
CA PHE A 116 -20.15 13.04 -3.97
C PHE A 116 -20.37 14.18 -2.99
N PHE A 117 -21.16 15.18 -3.46
CA PHE A 117 -21.57 16.33 -2.66
C PHE A 117 -23.08 16.45 -2.66
N ALA A 118 -23.64 17.04 -1.61
CA ALA A 118 -25.04 17.41 -1.60
C ALA A 118 -25.35 18.43 -2.71
N THR A 119 -26.57 18.42 -3.22
CA THR A 119 -26.98 19.27 -4.35
C THR A 119 -26.81 20.75 -4.01
N ASN A 120 -26.08 21.50 -4.83
CA ASN A 120 -25.72 22.89 -4.61
C ASN A 120 -24.97 23.20 -3.30
N GLU A 121 -24.36 22.19 -2.68
CA GLU A 121 -23.62 22.32 -1.43
C GLU A 121 -22.16 21.88 -1.59
N THR A 122 -21.37 22.17 -0.57
CA THR A 122 -19.98 21.76 -0.43
C THR A 122 -19.81 20.62 0.56
N THR A 123 -20.91 20.15 1.14
CA THR A 123 -20.92 19.03 2.09
C THR A 123 -20.62 17.72 1.38
N ILE A 124 -19.57 17.05 1.80
CA ILE A 124 -19.20 15.72 1.31
C ILE A 124 -20.19 14.69 1.85
N LEU A 125 -20.70 13.84 0.97
CA LEU A 125 -21.64 12.80 1.37
C LEU A 125 -20.90 11.58 1.96
N PRO A 126 -21.52 10.82 2.88
CA PRO A 126 -20.89 9.66 3.52
C PRO A 126 -20.42 8.58 2.53
N GLU A 127 -21.06 8.46 1.37
CA GLU A 127 -20.67 7.52 0.32
C GLU A 127 -19.29 7.83 -0.28
N SER A 128 -18.76 9.02 -0.02
CA SER A 128 -17.41 9.45 -0.44
C SER A 128 -16.30 8.98 0.50
N GLU A 129 -16.64 8.45 1.67
CA GLU A 129 -15.68 8.04 2.70
C GLU A 129 -14.55 7.14 2.15
N PRO A 130 -14.82 6.11 1.31
CA PRO A 130 -13.74 5.31 0.75
C PRO A 130 -12.77 6.10 -0.14
N ALA A 131 -13.28 7.08 -0.90
CA ALA A 131 -12.45 7.92 -1.77
C ALA A 131 -11.59 8.89 -0.95
N MET A 132 -12.13 9.43 0.13
CA MET A 132 -11.40 10.29 1.07
C MET A 132 -10.33 9.51 1.82
N GLN A 133 -10.64 8.30 2.29
CA GLN A 133 -9.70 7.43 2.96
C GLN A 133 -8.52 7.06 2.05
N ASN A 134 -8.78 6.71 0.80
CA ASN A 134 -7.73 6.42 -0.19
C ASN A 134 -6.81 7.62 -0.43
N LEU A 135 -7.37 8.84 -0.51
CA LEU A 135 -6.59 10.07 -0.65
C LEU A 135 -5.73 10.34 0.59
N TYR A 136 -6.31 10.16 1.77
CA TYR A 136 -5.60 10.31 3.04
C TYR A 136 -4.42 9.33 3.14
N GLU A 137 -4.65 8.06 2.83
CA GLU A 137 -3.60 7.02 2.83
C GLU A 137 -2.48 7.36 1.83
N LEU A 138 -2.84 7.74 0.60
CA LEU A 138 -1.87 8.16 -0.40
C LEU A 138 -0.95 9.28 0.10
N LEU A 139 -1.51 10.31 0.72
CA LEU A 139 -0.75 11.45 1.21
C LEU A 139 0.06 11.13 2.48
N THR A 140 -0.49 10.29 3.34
CA THR A 140 0.20 9.85 4.57
C THR A 140 1.38 8.95 4.26
N GLU A 141 1.25 8.06 3.28
CA GLU A 141 2.32 7.17 2.85
C GLU A 141 3.39 7.88 2.01
N ASN A 142 3.06 9.03 1.42
CA ASN A 142 3.96 9.78 0.54
C ASN A 142 4.03 11.28 0.95
N PRO A 143 4.63 11.60 2.09
CA PRO A 143 4.61 12.96 2.67
C PRO A 143 5.33 14.02 1.84
N GLU A 144 6.16 13.63 0.89
CA GLU A 144 6.85 14.52 -0.05
C GLU A 144 5.93 15.01 -1.18
N ILE A 145 4.78 14.35 -1.41
CA ILE A 145 3.86 14.72 -2.49
C ILE A 145 3.08 15.98 -2.11
N ARG A 146 2.99 16.89 -3.07
CA ARG A 146 2.11 18.05 -3.01
C ARG A 146 1.08 17.97 -4.10
N ILE A 147 -0.18 18.05 -3.72
CA ILE A 147 -1.31 18.02 -4.65
C ILE A 147 -1.97 19.39 -4.77
N ARG A 148 -2.63 19.60 -5.91
CA ARG A 148 -3.58 20.69 -6.09
C ARG A 148 -4.96 20.06 -6.30
N ILE A 149 -5.90 20.41 -5.46
CA ILE A 149 -7.30 19.97 -5.58
C ILE A 149 -8.06 20.99 -6.42
N THR A 150 -8.76 20.52 -7.41
CA THR A 150 -9.61 21.35 -8.29
C THR A 150 -11.00 20.73 -8.33
N GLY A 151 -12.00 21.51 -7.95
CA GLY A 151 -13.41 21.12 -8.09
C GLY A 151 -13.95 21.56 -9.45
N HIS A 152 -14.89 20.79 -9.99
CA HIS A 152 -15.64 21.12 -11.19
C HIS A 152 -17.14 21.05 -10.88
N THR A 153 -17.92 21.86 -11.58
CA THR A 153 -19.40 21.83 -11.58
C THR A 153 -19.88 21.63 -13.02
N ASP A 154 -21.14 21.29 -13.20
CA ASP A 154 -21.83 21.39 -14.48
C ASP A 154 -21.97 22.85 -14.92
N ASN A 155 -22.53 23.07 -16.10
CA ASN A 155 -22.76 24.40 -16.67
C ASN A 155 -24.12 24.98 -16.29
N VAL A 156 -24.80 24.43 -15.29
CA VAL A 156 -26.10 24.94 -14.83
C VAL A 156 -25.88 26.06 -13.82
N GLY A 157 -26.47 27.23 -14.06
CA GLY A 157 -26.36 28.40 -13.20
C GLY A 157 -25.42 29.49 -13.73
N SER A 158 -25.04 30.44 -12.88
CA SER A 158 -24.09 31.48 -13.26
C SER A 158 -22.66 31.05 -13.02
N ASP A 159 -21.73 31.53 -13.88
CA ASP A 159 -20.27 31.22 -13.73
C ASP A 159 -19.75 31.57 -12.36
N ARG A 160 -20.20 32.71 -11.79
CA ARG A 160 -19.77 33.14 -10.46
C ARG A 160 -20.25 32.19 -9.36
N ALA A 161 -21.48 31.68 -9.46
CA ALA A 161 -21.99 30.71 -8.49
C ALA A 161 -21.25 29.36 -8.61
N ASN A 162 -21.05 28.91 -9.84
CA ASN A 162 -20.31 27.66 -10.12
C ASN A 162 -18.84 27.74 -9.67
N GLN A 163 -18.18 28.89 -9.89
CA GLN A 163 -16.83 29.11 -9.39
C GLN A 163 -16.77 28.98 -7.86
N LYS A 164 -17.67 29.67 -7.15
CA LYS A 164 -17.73 29.63 -5.68
C LYS A 164 -18.04 28.21 -5.18
N LEU A 165 -18.92 27.48 -5.84
CA LEU A 165 -19.27 26.10 -5.48
C LEU A 165 -18.10 25.16 -5.70
N SER A 166 -17.39 25.26 -6.83
CA SER A 166 -16.22 24.42 -7.12
C SER A 166 -15.06 24.67 -6.16
N GLU A 167 -14.78 25.93 -5.84
CA GLU A 167 -13.77 26.31 -4.83
C GLU A 167 -14.16 25.79 -3.44
N GLY A 168 -15.41 25.94 -3.06
CA GLY A 168 -15.92 25.43 -1.79
C GLY A 168 -15.79 23.91 -1.66
N ARG A 169 -16.11 23.16 -2.72
CA ARG A 169 -15.94 21.70 -2.76
C ARG A 169 -14.48 21.27 -2.65
N ALA A 170 -13.58 21.96 -3.39
CA ALA A 170 -12.15 21.70 -3.28
C ALA A 170 -11.61 21.95 -1.86
N ASN A 171 -12.11 23.02 -1.20
CA ASN A 171 -11.76 23.32 0.19
C ASN A 171 -12.31 22.26 1.16
N SER A 172 -13.54 21.79 0.97
CA SER A 172 -14.09 20.72 1.81
C SER A 172 -13.28 19.43 1.75
N VAL A 173 -12.76 19.08 0.57
CA VAL A 173 -11.86 17.91 0.42
C VAL A 173 -10.52 18.12 1.13
N ARG A 174 -9.99 19.34 1.11
CA ARG A 174 -8.73 19.68 1.78
C ARG A 174 -8.85 19.62 3.31
N ASP A 175 -9.99 20.08 3.83
CA ASP A 175 -10.20 20.34 5.26
C ASP A 175 -10.76 19.11 6.01
N ASN A 176 -11.14 18.05 5.30
CA ASN A 176 -11.66 16.81 5.85
C ASN A 176 -10.52 15.80 6.11
#